data_51f0cc3ad8ae32759cee9f9bb35ac506
#
_entry.id   51f0cc3ad8ae32759cee9f9bb35ac506
#
_cell.length_a   1.000
_cell.length_b   1.000
_cell.length_c   1.000
_cell.angle_alpha   90.00
_cell.angle_beta   90.00
_cell.angle_gamma   90.00
#
_symmetry.space_group_name_H-M   'P 1'
#
loop_
_entity.id
_entity.type
_entity.pdbx_description
1 polymer ?
#
loop_
_entity_poly.entity_id
_entity_poly.type
_entity_poly.pdbx_seq_one_letter_code
_entity_poly.pdbx_strand_id
1 'polypeptide(L)'
;MAFERLRDEMMPEAMPSAKVADENDGEEKEKEPQKLELDVQVTNPSACERHVTVTISRSDIDRYFDNAFGEMMPTAAVPGFRIGRAPRKVVEHRFRDEVADQVKSALLLDSLEQISDEERFTAISEPNFDLEAVEVPREGPMTFEFTIEVRPEFELPQWKGLKLNRPMHEFSDADVDEQLEQMLARYGQLAPHDGTAAEGDYVSVNITSTADGHQVARESEAVVRILPTLSFRDARLDGFDKLMTGVKEGDRRSAEVTLSKDAPNEELRGKKVNLEFEVLDVKKLKLPELTEDFLQELGSFSTEAELRDAIRKNLQRQLEYQQQKIARSQISSLLTKSADWELPPGLLQRQSARELERAVMELRRSGFSEAEIRARENLLRQNSTASTATALKEHFILERIAEDEKIDVDEGDYEKEIFLIAAQSGESPRRVRAQLEKRGLMDVLRNQIIERKVLELVQSQAKFSDEPYQPEKNDTEAISVAAGGGTESEIPVITEKEEAAEKE
;
A
#
# COMPACT_ATOMS: atom_id res chain seq x y z
N MET A 1 -1.51 22.97 0.83
CA MET A 1 -0.98 21.99 1.82
C MET A 1 0.55 21.92 1.89
N ALA A 2 1.31 21.89 0.75
CA ALA A 2 2.78 21.85 0.81
C ALA A 2 3.39 23.11 1.44
N PHE A 3 2.84 24.28 1.17
CA PHE A 3 3.32 25.57 1.68
C PHE A 3 2.86 25.88 3.13
N GLU A 4 1.77 25.30 3.61
CA GLU A 4 1.29 25.49 4.98
C GLU A 4 2.23 24.87 6.03
N ARG A 5 2.85 23.72 5.72
CA ARG A 5 3.83 23.07 6.62
C ARG A 5 5.13 23.87 6.76
N LEU A 6 5.61 24.48 5.68
CA LEU A 6 6.77 25.36 5.70
C LEU A 6 6.55 26.58 6.59
N ARG A 7 5.33 27.07 6.66
CA ARG A 7 4.95 28.18 7.54
C ARG A 7 5.13 27.84 9.02
N ASP A 8 4.78 26.60 9.41
CA ASP A 8 4.90 26.14 10.80
C ASP A 8 6.36 25.86 11.19
N GLU A 9 7.23 25.46 10.25
CA GLU A 9 8.66 25.23 10.51
C GLU A 9 9.50 26.53 10.52
N MET A 10 9.08 27.56 9.79
CA MET A 10 9.81 28.81 9.66
C MET A 10 9.45 29.90 10.71
N MET A 11 8.35 29.69 11.48
CA MET A 11 7.98 30.61 12.55
C MET A 11 8.64 30.19 13.87
N PRO A 12 9.51 31.00 14.48
CA PRO A 12 10.01 30.76 15.85
C PRO A 12 8.82 30.83 16.82
N GLU A 13 8.80 29.91 17.82
CA GLU A 13 7.77 29.86 18.86
C GLU A 13 7.43 31.24 19.39
N ALA A 14 6.19 31.67 19.18
CA ALA A 14 5.70 32.94 19.68
C ALA A 14 5.79 32.98 21.21
N MET A 15 6.51 33.94 21.74
CA MET A 15 6.52 34.22 23.16
C MET A 15 5.10 34.42 23.68
N PRO A 16 4.76 33.97 24.89
CA PRO A 16 3.41 34.07 25.44
C PRO A 16 2.97 35.55 25.55
N SER A 17 1.95 35.95 24.81
CA SER A 17 1.37 37.26 24.91
C SER A 17 0.72 37.45 26.27
N ALA A 18 1.21 38.43 27.04
CA ALA A 18 0.57 38.89 28.24
C ALA A 18 -0.79 39.49 27.88
N LYS A 19 -1.86 38.93 28.44
CA LYS A 19 -3.22 39.49 28.39
C LYS A 19 -3.22 40.84 29.04
N VAL A 20 -3.36 41.92 28.29
CA VAL A 20 -3.84 43.20 28.77
C VAL A 20 -5.21 43.40 28.13
N ALA A 21 -6.23 43.40 28.98
CA ALA A 21 -7.55 43.80 28.61
C ALA A 21 -7.54 45.33 28.43
N ASP A 22 -7.91 45.82 27.26
CA ASP A 22 -8.57 47.11 27.12
C ASP A 22 -9.46 47.12 25.87
N GLU A 23 -10.74 47.33 26.12
CA GLU A 23 -11.77 47.51 25.11
C GLU A 23 -11.50 48.83 24.40
N ASN A 24 -11.22 48.80 23.10
CA ASN A 24 -11.54 49.93 22.25
C ASN A 24 -11.82 49.40 20.83
N ASP A 25 -13.10 49.51 20.50
CA ASP A 25 -13.72 49.23 19.21
C ASP A 25 -13.15 50.21 18.17
N GLY A 26 -12.26 49.75 17.35
CA GLY A 26 -11.73 50.41 16.18
C GLY A 26 -11.55 49.40 15.08
N GLU A 27 -12.43 49.43 14.07
CA GLU A 27 -12.28 48.67 12.84
C GLU A 27 -10.88 48.88 12.25
N GLU A 28 -9.91 48.03 12.58
CA GLU A 28 -8.72 47.85 11.79
C GLU A 28 -9.16 47.19 10.49
N LYS A 29 -9.26 47.98 9.42
CA LYS A 29 -9.27 47.47 8.06
C LYS A 29 -7.98 46.68 7.90
N GLU A 30 -8.08 45.34 7.82
CA GLU A 30 -7.05 44.49 7.28
C GLU A 30 -6.62 45.09 5.94
N LYS A 31 -5.44 45.68 5.89
CA LYS A 31 -4.84 46.11 4.63
C LYS A 31 -4.56 44.81 3.86
N GLU A 32 -5.25 44.66 2.74
CA GLU A 32 -4.90 43.59 1.77
C GLU A 32 -3.38 43.59 1.62
N PRO A 33 -2.72 42.43 1.74
CA PRO A 33 -1.29 42.34 1.59
C PRO A 33 -0.89 42.89 0.21
N GLN A 34 -0.07 43.90 0.20
CA GLN A 34 0.41 44.48 -1.05
C GLN A 34 1.29 43.46 -1.74
N LYS A 35 0.91 43.06 -2.94
CA LYS A 35 1.68 42.12 -3.75
C LYS A 35 3.14 42.58 -3.89
N LEU A 36 4.05 41.62 -3.84
CA LEU A 36 5.48 41.82 -4.05
C LEU A 36 5.76 42.01 -5.55
N GLU A 37 6.71 42.87 -5.87
CA GLU A 37 7.25 42.95 -7.22
C GLU A 37 8.32 41.85 -7.40
N LEU A 38 7.90 40.70 -7.96
CA LEU A 38 8.72 39.53 -8.17
C LEU A 38 9.12 39.40 -9.64
N ASP A 39 10.43 39.25 -9.91
CA ASP A 39 10.93 38.73 -11.17
C ASP A 39 11.21 37.24 -11.01
N VAL A 40 10.39 36.41 -11.66
CA VAL A 40 10.44 34.95 -11.50
C VAL A 40 10.88 34.33 -12.83
N GLN A 41 12.05 33.70 -12.81
CA GLN A 41 12.60 32.95 -13.93
C GLN A 41 12.49 31.46 -13.64
N VAL A 42 11.79 30.72 -14.51
CA VAL A 42 11.60 29.28 -14.38
C VAL A 42 12.38 28.57 -15.46
N THR A 43 13.25 27.69 -15.08
CA THR A 43 13.98 26.78 -15.96
C THR A 43 13.53 25.34 -15.72
N ASN A 44 13.52 24.53 -16.77
CA ASN A 44 13.01 23.15 -16.75
C ASN A 44 14.19 22.18 -16.92
N PRO A 45 14.86 21.77 -15.81
CA PRO A 45 15.97 20.81 -15.89
C PRO A 45 15.48 19.42 -16.32
N SER A 46 14.26 19.03 -15.92
CA SER A 46 13.62 17.79 -16.35
C SER A 46 12.10 17.97 -16.56
N ALA A 47 11.43 16.93 -17.03
CA ALA A 47 9.98 16.94 -17.19
C ALA A 47 9.23 17.14 -15.87
N CYS A 48 9.85 16.77 -14.75
CA CYS A 48 9.24 16.70 -13.41
C CYS A 48 9.84 17.71 -12.42
N GLU A 49 10.83 18.50 -12.81
CA GLU A 49 11.48 19.47 -11.94
C GLU A 49 11.45 20.85 -12.57
N ARG A 50 11.26 21.84 -11.73
CA ARG A 50 11.38 23.25 -12.07
C ARG A 50 12.42 23.87 -11.16
N HIS A 51 13.41 24.53 -11.74
CA HIS A 51 14.34 25.36 -11.02
C HIS A 51 13.89 26.78 -11.17
N VAL A 52 13.56 27.41 -10.06
CA VAL A 52 12.94 28.74 -9.99
C VAL A 52 13.93 29.70 -9.35
N THR A 53 14.25 30.76 -10.06
CA THR A 53 15.05 31.90 -9.55
C THR A 53 14.10 33.07 -9.33
N VAL A 54 14.01 33.55 -8.10
CA VAL A 54 13.13 34.65 -7.71
C VAL A 54 13.97 35.85 -7.30
N THR A 55 13.65 37.00 -7.88
CA THR A 55 14.28 38.28 -7.53
C THR A 55 13.22 39.22 -6.95
N ILE A 56 13.45 39.66 -5.72
CA ILE A 56 12.58 40.58 -4.98
C ILE A 56 13.16 42.00 -5.10
N SER A 57 12.28 42.98 -5.38
CA SER A 57 12.69 44.38 -5.55
C SER A 57 13.26 44.97 -4.26
N ARG A 58 14.16 45.92 -4.37
CA ARG A 58 14.72 46.64 -3.20
C ARG A 58 13.63 47.40 -2.46
N SER A 59 12.65 47.95 -3.15
CA SER A 59 11.52 48.69 -2.58
C SER A 59 10.71 47.84 -1.61
N ASP A 60 10.49 46.60 -1.95
CA ASP A 60 9.75 45.66 -1.09
C ASP A 60 10.59 45.27 0.14
N ILE A 61 11.88 44.98 -0.06
CA ILE A 61 12.79 44.70 1.06
C ILE A 61 12.80 45.87 2.06
N ASP A 62 12.93 47.08 1.59
CA ASP A 62 12.92 48.27 2.46
C ASP A 62 11.60 48.44 3.20
N ARG A 63 10.48 48.15 2.54
CA ARG A 63 9.13 48.16 3.15
C ARG A 63 9.04 47.11 4.29
N TYR A 64 9.53 45.92 4.12
CA TYR A 64 9.54 44.90 5.17
C TYR A 64 10.43 45.29 6.35
N PHE A 65 11.62 45.85 6.08
CA PHE A 65 12.48 46.42 7.14
C PHE A 65 11.79 47.53 7.89
N ASP A 66 11.11 48.44 7.18
CA ASP A 66 10.40 49.55 7.79
C ASP A 66 9.26 49.09 8.72
N ASN A 67 8.52 48.07 8.30
CA ASN A 67 7.48 47.45 9.09
C ASN A 67 8.06 46.74 10.33
N ALA A 68 9.06 45.86 10.16
CA ALA A 68 9.66 45.08 11.24
C ALA A 68 10.30 46.00 12.30
N PHE A 69 11.04 47.05 11.88
CA PHE A 69 11.55 48.03 12.81
C PHE A 69 10.45 48.87 13.44
N GLY A 70 9.36 49.18 12.73
CA GLY A 70 8.19 49.83 13.27
C GLY A 70 7.56 49.09 14.42
N GLU A 71 7.38 47.81 14.28
CA GLU A 71 6.88 46.88 15.31
C GLU A 71 7.86 46.68 16.48
N MET A 72 9.14 46.67 16.21
CA MET A 72 10.16 46.51 17.24
C MET A 72 10.35 47.78 18.09
N MET A 73 10.20 48.98 17.53
CA MET A 73 10.47 50.24 18.18
C MET A 73 9.81 50.41 19.56
N PRO A 74 8.52 50.05 19.82
CA PRO A 74 7.90 50.19 21.13
C PRO A 74 8.53 49.30 22.23
N THR A 75 9.08 48.17 21.86
CA THR A 75 9.59 47.14 22.76
C THR A 75 11.11 47.09 22.87
N ALA A 76 11.84 47.73 21.93
CA ALA A 76 13.26 47.67 21.84
C ALA A 76 14.00 48.16 23.10
N ALA A 77 14.80 47.29 23.70
CA ALA A 77 15.60 47.59 24.87
C ALA A 77 17.06 47.92 24.43
N VAL A 78 17.40 49.22 24.47
CA VAL A 78 18.74 49.67 24.14
C VAL A 78 19.42 50.25 25.39
N PRO A 79 20.63 49.79 25.74
CA PRO A 79 21.37 50.33 26.90
C PRO A 79 21.54 51.85 26.78
N GLY A 80 21.18 52.55 27.86
CA GLY A 80 21.21 54.03 27.93
C GLY A 80 19.94 54.73 27.53
N PHE A 81 18.90 53.99 27.04
CA PHE A 81 17.58 54.52 26.73
C PHE A 81 16.48 53.79 27.48
N ARG A 82 15.40 54.51 27.79
CA ARG A 82 14.17 53.84 28.30
C ARG A 82 13.53 53.01 27.16
N ILE A 83 13.00 51.82 27.48
CA ILE A 83 12.31 50.95 26.53
C ILE A 83 11.31 51.76 25.67
N GLY A 84 11.40 51.60 24.34
CA GLY A 84 10.59 52.28 23.34
C GLY A 84 10.92 53.77 23.12
N ARG A 85 12.04 54.31 23.67
CA ARG A 85 12.46 55.69 23.50
C ARG A 85 13.85 55.87 22.84
N ALA A 86 14.44 54.80 22.36
CA ALA A 86 15.69 54.85 21.61
C ALA A 86 15.48 55.48 20.21
N PRO A 87 16.43 56.29 19.70
CA PRO A 87 16.32 56.78 18.31
C PRO A 87 16.35 55.60 17.32
N ARG A 88 15.50 55.64 16.28
CA ARG A 88 15.38 54.61 15.27
C ARG A 88 16.72 54.12 14.72
N LYS A 89 17.63 55.02 14.35
CA LYS A 89 18.96 54.67 13.84
C LYS A 89 19.79 53.84 14.78
N VAL A 90 19.62 53.96 16.09
CA VAL A 90 20.36 53.21 17.09
C VAL A 90 19.77 51.80 17.21
N VAL A 91 18.43 51.68 17.12
CA VAL A 91 17.72 50.40 17.09
C VAL A 91 18.07 49.65 15.82
N GLU A 92 18.00 50.27 14.66
CA GLU A 92 18.36 49.68 13.36
C GLU A 92 19.79 49.13 13.35
N HIS A 93 20.77 49.91 13.88
CA HIS A 93 22.17 49.48 13.92
C HIS A 93 22.38 48.26 14.86
N ARG A 94 21.64 48.23 15.97
CA ARG A 94 21.83 47.19 16.99
C ARG A 94 21.13 45.88 16.64
N PHE A 95 19.92 45.95 16.11
CA PHE A 95 19.08 44.77 15.88
C PHE A 95 18.99 44.41 14.39
N ARG A 96 19.86 44.96 13.57
CA ARG A 96 19.81 44.77 12.13
C ARG A 96 19.87 43.33 11.71
N ASP A 97 20.76 42.55 12.31
CA ASP A 97 20.97 41.14 11.92
C ASP A 97 19.78 40.30 12.34
N GLU A 98 19.22 40.52 13.55
CA GLU A 98 18.03 39.86 14.05
C GLU A 98 16.79 40.17 13.20
N VAL A 99 16.59 41.45 12.84
CA VAL A 99 15.51 41.90 11.97
C VAL A 99 15.73 41.39 10.53
N ALA A 100 16.96 41.27 10.06
CA ALA A 100 17.25 40.74 8.73
C ALA A 100 16.82 39.28 8.59
N ASP A 101 16.99 38.45 9.62
CA ASP A 101 16.57 37.06 9.61
C ASP A 101 15.01 36.95 9.62
N GLN A 102 14.35 37.81 10.39
CA GLN A 102 12.89 37.89 10.41
C GLN A 102 12.33 38.35 9.07
N VAL A 103 12.89 39.41 8.48
CA VAL A 103 12.51 39.93 7.16
C VAL A 103 12.78 38.90 6.06
N LYS A 104 13.92 38.19 6.12
CA LYS A 104 14.24 37.08 5.22
C LYS A 104 13.13 36.03 5.20
N SER A 105 12.74 35.55 6.38
CA SER A 105 11.71 34.52 6.51
C SER A 105 10.34 35.00 5.98
N ALA A 106 9.95 36.24 6.30
CA ALA A 106 8.70 36.81 5.82
C ALA A 106 8.69 37.00 4.29
N LEU A 107 9.77 37.53 3.71
CA LEU A 107 9.88 37.72 2.26
C LEU A 107 9.86 36.38 1.50
N LEU A 108 10.52 35.33 2.04
CA LEU A 108 10.49 34.01 1.45
C LEU A 108 9.08 33.42 1.47
N LEU A 109 8.39 33.48 2.61
CA LEU A 109 7.03 32.96 2.74
C LEU A 109 6.06 33.66 1.80
N ASP A 110 6.01 35.00 1.85
CA ASP A 110 5.06 35.78 1.05
C ASP A 110 5.34 35.66 -0.46
N SER A 111 6.64 35.55 -0.85
CA SER A 111 6.98 35.33 -2.26
C SER A 111 6.60 33.93 -2.75
N LEU A 112 6.78 32.88 -1.93
CA LEU A 112 6.36 31.51 -2.28
C LEU A 112 4.82 31.41 -2.35
N GLU A 113 4.10 32.05 -1.41
CA GLU A 113 2.63 32.10 -1.43
C GLU A 113 2.12 32.79 -2.70
N GLN A 114 2.69 33.95 -3.06
CA GLN A 114 2.32 34.67 -4.28
C GLN A 114 2.62 33.87 -5.55
N ILE A 115 3.75 33.17 -5.63
CA ILE A 115 4.11 32.32 -6.77
C ILE A 115 3.14 31.14 -6.89
N SER A 116 2.74 30.56 -5.75
CA SER A 116 1.74 29.49 -5.72
C SER A 116 0.37 29.95 -6.20
N ASP A 117 -0.08 31.14 -5.76
CA ASP A 117 -1.36 31.72 -6.15
C ASP A 117 -1.44 32.09 -7.63
N GLU A 118 -0.31 32.40 -8.25
CA GLU A 118 -0.24 32.70 -9.69
C GLU A 118 -0.32 31.44 -10.58
N GLU A 119 -0.49 30.24 -9.98
CA GLU A 119 -0.68 28.93 -10.64
C GLU A 119 0.32 28.67 -11.80
N ARG A 120 1.55 29.13 -11.67
CA ARG A 120 2.58 28.98 -12.73
C ARG A 120 2.98 27.53 -12.98
N PHE A 121 2.76 26.63 -11.98
CA PHE A 121 2.98 25.18 -12.08
C PHE A 121 2.27 24.44 -10.95
N THR A 122 1.91 23.18 -11.20
CA THR A 122 1.30 22.31 -10.18
C THR A 122 2.38 21.61 -9.37
N ALA A 123 2.68 22.16 -8.19
CA ALA A 123 3.67 21.60 -7.28
C ALA A 123 3.13 20.32 -6.60
N ILE A 124 3.97 19.29 -6.54
CA ILE A 124 3.68 18.01 -5.84
C ILE A 124 4.61 17.75 -4.65
N SER A 125 5.61 18.61 -4.46
CA SER A 125 6.51 18.57 -3.31
C SER A 125 6.69 19.96 -2.72
N GLU A 126 7.23 20.01 -1.52
CA GLU A 126 7.70 21.24 -0.92
C GLU A 126 8.93 21.77 -1.69
N PRO A 127 9.08 23.10 -1.82
CA PRO A 127 10.26 23.68 -2.44
C PRO A 127 11.52 23.25 -1.68
N ASN A 128 12.52 22.79 -2.41
CA ASN A 128 13.83 22.48 -1.84
C ASN A 128 14.76 23.66 -2.06
N PHE A 129 15.12 24.36 -0.99
CA PHE A 129 16.04 25.49 -1.02
C PHE A 129 16.95 25.49 0.20
N ASP A 130 18.15 26.05 0.00
CA ASP A 130 19.15 26.22 1.06
C ASP A 130 18.92 27.56 1.76
N LEU A 131 18.25 27.52 2.93
CA LEU A 131 17.96 28.69 3.75
C LEU A 131 19.23 29.41 4.22
N GLU A 132 20.36 28.71 4.39
CA GLU A 132 21.62 29.29 4.84
C GLU A 132 22.29 30.07 3.71
N ALA A 133 22.10 29.65 2.46
CA ALA A 133 22.65 30.31 1.28
C ALA A 133 21.91 31.60 0.91
N VAL A 134 20.69 31.82 1.41
CA VAL A 134 19.92 33.02 1.11
C VAL A 134 20.27 34.16 2.07
N GLU A 135 20.80 35.23 1.53
CA GLU A 135 21.14 36.45 2.29
C GLU A 135 20.28 37.62 1.83
N VAL A 136 19.86 38.47 2.76
CA VAL A 136 19.23 39.77 2.44
C VAL A 136 20.36 40.81 2.20
N PRO A 137 20.55 41.27 0.95
CA PRO A 137 21.61 42.18 0.64
C PRO A 137 21.39 43.57 1.27
N ARG A 138 22.48 44.26 1.63
CA ARG A 138 22.39 45.63 2.17
C ARG A 138 21.94 46.64 1.13
N GLU A 139 22.32 46.40 -0.12
CA GLU A 139 21.96 47.22 -1.28
C GLU A 139 21.60 46.32 -2.46
N GLY A 140 20.63 46.73 -3.26
CA GLY A 140 20.17 45.97 -4.42
C GLY A 140 19.04 44.98 -4.12
N PRO A 141 18.56 44.26 -5.11
CA PRO A 141 17.51 43.26 -4.99
C PRO A 141 17.99 42.01 -4.26
N MET A 142 17.09 41.24 -3.66
CA MET A 142 17.34 39.93 -3.08
C MET A 142 17.01 38.87 -4.11
N THR A 143 17.92 37.95 -4.34
CA THR A 143 17.70 36.82 -5.24
C THR A 143 17.90 35.51 -4.48
N PHE A 144 16.98 34.58 -4.70
CA PHE A 144 17.09 33.22 -4.17
C PHE A 144 16.61 32.21 -5.22
N GLU A 145 17.04 30.99 -5.04
CA GLU A 145 16.75 29.89 -5.98
C GLU A 145 16.21 28.69 -5.21
N PHE A 146 15.26 28.00 -5.81
CA PHE A 146 14.76 26.75 -5.28
C PHE A 146 14.40 25.78 -6.40
N THR A 147 14.42 24.49 -6.07
CA THR A 147 13.95 23.43 -6.96
C THR A 147 12.65 22.86 -6.41
N ILE A 148 11.67 22.67 -7.28
CA ILE A 148 10.37 22.11 -6.91
C ILE A 148 10.01 20.98 -7.88
N GLU A 149 9.49 19.90 -7.33
CA GLU A 149 8.94 18.80 -8.14
C GLU A 149 7.52 19.15 -8.57
N VAL A 150 7.27 19.01 -9.86
CA VAL A 150 5.96 19.28 -10.48
C VAL A 150 5.40 18.01 -11.07
N ARG A 151 4.09 18.02 -11.31
CA ARG A 151 3.42 16.95 -12.04
C ARG A 151 4.07 16.80 -13.42
N PRO A 152 4.40 15.56 -13.86
CA PRO A 152 4.98 15.33 -15.16
C PRO A 152 3.97 15.71 -16.27
N GLU A 153 4.47 16.40 -17.27
CA GLU A 153 3.73 16.67 -18.50
C GLU A 153 4.02 15.54 -19.49
N PHE A 154 2.99 14.82 -19.90
CA PHE A 154 3.08 13.70 -20.84
C PHE A 154 1.85 13.64 -21.76
N GLU A 155 2.03 13.02 -22.91
CA GLU A 155 0.92 12.71 -23.80
C GLU A 155 0.18 11.48 -23.29
N LEU A 156 -1.16 11.58 -23.18
CA LEU A 156 -1.98 10.47 -22.76
C LEU A 156 -1.86 9.29 -23.73
N PRO A 157 -1.64 8.07 -23.22
CA PRO A 157 -1.71 6.87 -24.05
C PRO A 157 -3.13 6.70 -24.62
N GLN A 158 -3.23 5.99 -25.72
CA GLN A 158 -4.51 5.67 -26.30
C GLN A 158 -5.28 4.69 -25.39
N TRP A 159 -6.16 5.21 -24.57
CA TRP A 159 -6.92 4.44 -23.58
C TRP A 159 -8.31 4.02 -24.10
N LYS A 160 -8.85 4.70 -25.13
CA LYS A 160 -10.15 4.35 -25.72
C LYS A 160 -10.02 3.13 -26.65
N GLY A 161 -10.87 2.13 -26.45
CA GLY A 161 -10.92 0.93 -27.27
C GLY A 161 -9.78 -0.06 -27.02
N LEU A 162 -9.23 -0.10 -25.81
CA LEU A 162 -8.25 -1.10 -25.40
C LEU A 162 -8.78 -2.51 -25.64
N LYS A 163 -7.90 -3.41 -26.09
CA LYS A 163 -8.24 -4.82 -26.25
C LYS A 163 -7.94 -5.53 -24.94
N LEU A 164 -8.98 -6.07 -24.31
CA LEU A 164 -8.89 -6.79 -23.04
C LEU A 164 -9.38 -8.23 -23.22
N ASN A 165 -8.67 -9.16 -22.64
CA ASN A 165 -9.10 -10.55 -22.56
C ASN A 165 -10.01 -10.73 -21.34
N ARG A 166 -11.19 -11.28 -21.57
CA ARG A 166 -12.15 -11.55 -20.51
C ARG A 166 -12.34 -13.05 -20.34
N PRO A 167 -12.01 -13.62 -19.17
CA PRO A 167 -12.29 -15.02 -18.89
C PRO A 167 -13.80 -15.27 -18.86
N MET A 168 -14.28 -16.23 -19.62
CA MET A 168 -15.69 -16.62 -19.69
C MET A 168 -15.83 -18.11 -19.41
N HIS A 169 -16.80 -18.45 -18.58
CA HIS A 169 -17.18 -19.83 -18.28
C HIS A 169 -18.67 -19.90 -18.03
N GLU A 170 -19.35 -20.83 -18.67
CA GLU A 170 -20.74 -21.15 -18.37
C GLU A 170 -20.76 -22.32 -17.39
N PHE A 171 -21.14 -22.07 -16.15
CA PHE A 171 -21.17 -23.09 -15.11
C PHE A 171 -22.29 -24.12 -15.39
N SER A 172 -21.88 -25.33 -15.65
CA SER A 172 -22.76 -26.49 -15.84
C SER A 172 -23.22 -27.06 -14.49
N ASP A 173 -24.16 -28.00 -14.54
CA ASP A 173 -24.57 -28.72 -13.33
C ASP A 173 -23.40 -29.55 -12.76
N ALA A 174 -22.50 -30.05 -13.61
CA ALA A 174 -21.30 -30.75 -13.14
C ALA A 174 -20.34 -29.86 -12.33
N ASP A 175 -20.16 -28.58 -12.72
CA ASP A 175 -19.34 -27.63 -11.95
C ASP A 175 -19.99 -27.34 -10.58
N VAL A 176 -21.35 -27.28 -10.55
CA VAL A 176 -22.10 -27.11 -9.31
C VAL A 176 -21.97 -28.35 -8.41
N ASP A 177 -22.01 -29.57 -9.00
CA ASP A 177 -21.80 -30.80 -8.27
C ASP A 177 -20.40 -30.88 -7.66
N GLU A 178 -19.36 -30.55 -8.45
CA GLU A 178 -17.98 -30.51 -7.95
C GLU A 178 -17.81 -29.53 -6.79
N GLN A 179 -18.39 -28.34 -6.91
CA GLN A 179 -18.33 -27.33 -5.83
C GLN A 179 -19.16 -27.74 -4.61
N LEU A 180 -20.29 -28.42 -4.80
CA LEU A 180 -21.11 -28.98 -3.74
C LEU A 180 -20.32 -30.07 -2.99
N GLU A 181 -19.68 -30.99 -3.71
CA GLU A 181 -18.83 -32.02 -3.09
C GLU A 181 -17.69 -31.39 -2.28
N GLN A 182 -17.00 -30.40 -2.81
CA GLN A 182 -15.93 -29.69 -2.08
C GLN A 182 -16.47 -29.01 -0.80
N MET A 183 -17.66 -28.44 -0.85
CA MET A 183 -18.29 -27.83 0.31
C MET A 183 -18.67 -28.90 1.36
N LEU A 184 -19.29 -29.97 0.93
CA LEU A 184 -19.70 -31.09 1.80
C LEU A 184 -18.50 -31.85 2.38
N ALA A 185 -17.36 -31.88 1.67
CA ALA A 185 -16.13 -32.51 2.14
C ALA A 185 -15.65 -31.97 3.48
N ARG A 186 -15.94 -30.70 3.77
CA ARG A 186 -15.59 -30.05 5.05
C ARG A 186 -16.37 -30.60 6.23
N TYR A 187 -17.54 -31.19 5.98
CA TYR A 187 -18.43 -31.77 6.98
C TYR A 187 -18.43 -33.30 6.92
N GLY A 188 -17.63 -33.86 6.00
CA GLY A 188 -17.52 -35.29 5.79
C GLY A 188 -16.76 -36.00 6.90
N GLN A 189 -16.99 -37.28 7.04
CA GLN A 189 -16.31 -38.17 7.99
C GLN A 189 -15.45 -39.17 7.24
N LEU A 190 -14.20 -39.32 7.68
CA LEU A 190 -13.29 -40.32 7.13
C LEU A 190 -13.67 -41.71 7.67
N ALA A 191 -14.00 -42.64 6.78
CA ALA A 191 -14.29 -44.01 7.11
C ALA A 191 -13.23 -44.95 6.54
N PRO A 192 -12.74 -45.96 7.28
CA PRO A 192 -11.83 -46.97 6.78
C PRO A 192 -12.34 -47.65 5.52
N HIS A 193 -11.47 -47.96 4.60
CA HIS A 193 -11.81 -48.66 3.33
C HIS A 193 -10.83 -49.76 3.06
N ASP A 194 -11.30 -51.02 3.10
CA ASP A 194 -10.48 -52.22 2.87
C ASP A 194 -10.08 -52.44 1.39
N GLY A 195 -10.28 -51.44 0.53
CA GLY A 195 -9.98 -51.48 -0.89
C GLY A 195 -8.63 -50.84 -1.23
N THR A 196 -8.36 -50.73 -2.56
CA THR A 196 -7.25 -49.96 -3.09
C THR A 196 -7.63 -48.45 -3.08
N ALA A 197 -6.63 -47.64 -2.77
CA ALA A 197 -6.80 -46.19 -2.80
C ALA A 197 -7.02 -45.67 -4.23
N ALA A 198 -7.93 -44.73 -4.39
CA ALA A 198 -8.21 -44.02 -5.63
C ALA A 198 -7.86 -42.53 -5.47
N GLU A 199 -7.81 -41.79 -6.58
CA GLU A 199 -7.69 -40.35 -6.57
C GLU A 199 -8.86 -39.72 -5.78
N GLY A 200 -8.57 -38.78 -4.88
CA GLY A 200 -9.55 -38.18 -4.00
C GLY A 200 -9.75 -38.86 -2.65
N ASP A 201 -9.32 -40.14 -2.49
CA ASP A 201 -9.33 -40.85 -1.21
C ASP A 201 -8.27 -40.29 -0.25
N TYR A 202 -8.38 -40.64 1.00
CA TYR A 202 -7.41 -40.26 2.04
C TYR A 202 -6.58 -41.47 2.46
N VAL A 203 -5.30 -41.23 2.69
CA VAL A 203 -4.38 -42.24 3.23
C VAL A 203 -3.76 -41.77 4.51
N SER A 204 -3.72 -42.62 5.52
CA SER A 204 -2.84 -42.43 6.69
C SER A 204 -1.47 -43.00 6.36
N VAL A 205 -0.45 -42.16 6.44
CA VAL A 205 0.91 -42.54 6.04
C VAL A 205 1.95 -42.13 7.06
N ASN A 206 2.98 -42.96 7.23
CA ASN A 206 4.25 -42.53 7.81
C ASN A 206 5.11 -41.96 6.70
N ILE A 207 5.61 -40.77 6.86
CA ILE A 207 6.49 -40.09 5.90
C ILE A 207 7.88 -40.05 6.50
N THR A 208 8.85 -40.66 5.84
CA THR A 208 10.26 -40.61 6.24
C THR A 208 11.07 -39.94 5.14
N SER A 209 11.76 -38.89 5.51
CA SER A 209 12.61 -38.10 4.60
C SER A 209 14.09 -38.48 4.83
N THR A 210 14.81 -38.76 3.75
CA THR A 210 16.24 -39.10 3.80
C THR A 210 17.04 -38.24 2.82
N ALA A 211 18.15 -37.68 3.29
CA ALA A 211 19.12 -36.94 2.50
C ALA A 211 20.50 -37.54 2.70
N ASP A 212 21.24 -37.81 1.63
CA ASP A 212 22.58 -38.38 1.66
C ASP A 212 22.68 -39.67 2.51
N GLY A 213 21.60 -40.46 2.56
CA GLY A 213 21.52 -41.71 3.34
C GLY A 213 21.21 -41.55 4.83
N HIS A 214 21.00 -40.32 5.30
CA HIS A 214 20.61 -40.03 6.66
C HIS A 214 19.15 -39.60 6.73
N GLN A 215 18.43 -40.06 7.75
CA GLN A 215 17.07 -39.60 8.02
C GLN A 215 17.10 -38.18 8.53
N VAL A 216 16.37 -37.28 7.83
CA VAL A 216 16.31 -35.81 8.17
C VAL A 216 14.98 -35.42 8.78
N ALA A 217 13.90 -36.10 8.44
CA ALA A 217 12.59 -35.90 9.01
C ALA A 217 11.79 -37.18 9.08
N ARG A 218 10.85 -37.25 10.02
CA ARG A 218 9.85 -38.33 10.10
C ARG A 218 8.55 -37.74 10.66
N GLU A 219 7.47 -38.02 9.94
CA GLU A 219 6.10 -37.73 10.36
C GLU A 219 5.34 -39.04 10.44
N SER A 220 4.60 -39.23 11.52
CA SER A 220 3.87 -40.47 11.78
C SER A 220 2.37 -40.17 11.69
N GLU A 221 1.61 -41.12 11.09
CA GLU A 221 0.15 -41.08 11.00
C GLU A 221 -0.42 -39.84 10.31
N ALA A 222 0.35 -39.22 9.38
CA ALA A 222 -0.16 -38.09 8.59
C ALA A 222 -1.33 -38.56 7.72
N VAL A 223 -2.45 -37.85 7.81
CA VAL A 223 -3.61 -38.09 6.96
C VAL A 223 -3.54 -37.14 5.78
N VAL A 224 -3.44 -37.70 4.58
CA VAL A 224 -3.21 -36.94 3.33
C VAL A 224 -4.26 -37.35 2.31
N ARG A 225 -4.85 -36.37 1.63
CA ARG A 225 -5.73 -36.62 0.49
C ARG A 225 -4.90 -36.91 -0.76
N ILE A 226 -5.29 -37.88 -1.54
CA ILE A 226 -4.61 -38.24 -2.79
C ILE A 226 -5.06 -37.23 -3.88
N LEU A 227 -4.23 -36.18 -4.06
CA LEU A 227 -4.39 -35.17 -5.11
C LEU A 227 -3.15 -35.16 -6.01
N PRO A 228 -3.20 -34.53 -7.20
CA PRO A 228 -2.06 -34.47 -8.13
C PRO A 228 -0.78 -33.94 -7.50
N THR A 229 -0.87 -33.00 -6.58
CA THR A 229 0.27 -32.41 -5.91
C THR A 229 0.18 -32.50 -4.40
N LEU A 230 1.26 -32.92 -3.74
CA LEU A 230 1.42 -32.83 -2.29
C LEU A 230 2.44 -31.74 -1.97
N SER A 231 2.00 -30.69 -1.24
CA SER A 231 2.83 -29.56 -0.84
C SER A 231 3.26 -29.69 0.61
N PHE A 232 4.57 -29.76 0.83
CA PHE A 232 5.23 -29.62 2.12
C PHE A 232 5.55 -28.13 2.38
N ARG A 233 5.92 -27.78 3.58
CA ARG A 233 6.35 -26.41 3.92
C ARG A 233 7.55 -25.92 3.09
N ASP A 234 8.41 -26.83 2.68
CA ASP A 234 9.70 -26.57 2.04
C ASP A 234 9.93 -27.34 0.74
N ALA A 235 8.95 -28.11 0.29
CA ALA A 235 9.04 -28.89 -0.95
C ALA A 235 7.67 -29.11 -1.58
N ARG A 236 7.67 -29.49 -2.85
CA ARG A 236 6.47 -29.84 -3.60
C ARG A 236 6.70 -31.16 -4.32
N LEU A 237 5.77 -32.09 -4.18
CA LEU A 237 5.74 -33.38 -4.86
C LEU A 237 4.62 -33.40 -5.90
N ASP A 238 4.95 -33.25 -7.17
CA ASP A 238 4.02 -33.39 -8.28
C ASP A 238 3.86 -34.87 -8.66
N GLY A 239 2.65 -35.28 -9.03
CA GLY A 239 2.33 -36.67 -9.39
C GLY A 239 2.08 -37.60 -8.19
N PHE A 240 1.71 -37.01 -7.03
CA PHE A 240 1.40 -37.78 -5.83
C PHE A 240 0.15 -38.67 -6.02
N ASP A 241 -0.82 -38.23 -6.83
CA ASP A 241 -1.95 -39.04 -7.27
C ASP A 241 -1.53 -40.38 -7.92
N LYS A 242 -0.58 -40.30 -8.86
CA LYS A 242 -0.05 -41.48 -9.59
C LYS A 242 0.75 -42.39 -8.69
N LEU A 243 1.45 -41.81 -7.72
CA LEU A 243 2.25 -42.56 -6.75
C LEU A 243 1.38 -43.40 -5.81
N MET A 244 0.25 -42.80 -5.36
CA MET A 244 -0.60 -43.38 -4.32
C MET A 244 -1.86 -44.05 -4.83
N THR A 245 -2.23 -43.89 -6.10
CA THR A 245 -3.34 -44.65 -6.67
C THR A 245 -3.03 -46.15 -6.69
N GLY A 246 -3.95 -46.94 -6.19
CA GLY A 246 -3.86 -48.39 -6.16
C GLY A 246 -3.10 -48.98 -4.96
N VAL A 247 -2.60 -48.18 -4.02
CA VAL A 247 -1.97 -48.66 -2.79
C VAL A 247 -2.98 -49.25 -1.81
N LYS A 248 -2.46 -50.16 -0.96
CA LYS A 248 -3.19 -50.78 0.13
C LYS A 248 -2.44 -50.57 1.46
N GLU A 249 -3.08 -50.92 2.55
CA GLU A 249 -2.45 -50.98 3.86
C GLU A 249 -1.18 -51.82 3.81
N GLY A 250 -0.08 -51.30 4.38
CA GLY A 250 1.25 -51.91 4.41
C GLY A 250 2.12 -51.64 3.18
N ASP A 251 1.60 -51.04 2.11
CA ASP A 251 2.39 -50.68 0.92
C ASP A 251 3.36 -49.53 1.23
N ARG A 252 4.52 -49.58 0.55
CA ARG A 252 5.52 -48.52 0.61
C ARG A 252 5.75 -47.92 -0.78
N ARG A 253 5.85 -46.62 -0.82
CA ARG A 253 6.17 -45.85 -2.03
C ARG A 253 7.25 -44.82 -1.72
N SER A 254 8.07 -44.51 -2.73
CA SER A 254 9.11 -43.49 -2.59
C SER A 254 9.08 -42.51 -3.74
N ALA A 255 9.43 -41.26 -3.44
CA ALA A 255 9.55 -40.20 -4.41
C ALA A 255 10.70 -39.26 -4.04
N GLU A 256 11.29 -38.60 -5.02
CA GLU A 256 12.34 -37.63 -4.85
C GLU A 256 11.77 -36.22 -4.98
N VAL A 257 12.07 -35.34 -4.02
CA VAL A 257 11.67 -33.93 -4.08
C VAL A 257 12.88 -33.02 -3.93
N THR A 258 12.82 -31.84 -4.52
CA THR A 258 13.84 -30.80 -4.35
C THR A 258 13.36 -29.78 -3.34
N LEU A 259 14.15 -29.57 -2.31
CA LEU A 259 13.83 -28.58 -1.27
C LEU A 259 13.94 -27.16 -1.82
N SER A 260 13.10 -26.28 -1.32
CA SER A 260 13.13 -24.87 -1.66
C SER A 260 14.42 -24.19 -1.19
N LYS A 261 14.74 -23.03 -1.77
CA LYS A 261 15.87 -22.21 -1.30
C LYS A 261 15.61 -21.56 0.06
N ASP A 262 14.37 -21.60 0.53
CA ASP A 262 13.89 -21.05 1.79
C ASP A 262 13.60 -22.14 2.82
N ALA A 263 14.06 -23.39 2.58
CA ALA A 263 13.89 -24.50 3.51
C ALA A 263 14.46 -24.16 4.90
N PRO A 264 13.78 -24.58 6.00
CA PRO A 264 14.24 -24.32 7.38
C PRO A 264 15.66 -24.85 7.62
N ASN A 265 15.99 -26.02 7.05
CA ASN A 265 17.32 -26.60 7.14
C ASN A 265 18.25 -26.01 6.06
N GLU A 266 19.14 -25.11 6.47
CA GLU A 266 20.05 -24.39 5.58
C GLU A 266 20.99 -25.31 4.78
N GLU A 267 21.43 -26.42 5.37
CA GLU A 267 22.35 -27.35 4.73
C GLU A 267 21.71 -28.13 3.57
N LEU A 268 20.38 -28.24 3.57
CA LEU A 268 19.61 -29.00 2.60
C LEU A 268 18.91 -28.11 1.56
N ARG A 269 19.05 -26.79 1.63
CA ARG A 269 18.44 -25.86 0.66
C ARG A 269 18.83 -26.18 -0.78
N GLY A 270 17.83 -26.36 -1.64
CA GLY A 270 18.02 -26.69 -3.04
C GLY A 270 18.55 -28.13 -3.32
N LYS A 271 18.72 -28.95 -2.28
CA LYS A 271 19.12 -30.35 -2.43
C LYS A 271 17.91 -31.26 -2.64
N LYS A 272 18.17 -32.42 -3.15
CA LYS A 272 17.18 -33.47 -3.34
C LYS A 272 17.08 -34.34 -2.09
N VAL A 273 15.86 -34.63 -1.70
CA VAL A 273 15.50 -35.48 -0.56
C VAL A 273 14.61 -36.58 -1.05
N ASN A 274 14.87 -37.79 -0.58
CA ASN A 274 14.02 -38.95 -0.88
C ASN A 274 12.96 -39.09 0.21
N LEU A 275 11.71 -39.13 -0.20
CA LEU A 275 10.54 -39.33 0.66
C LEU A 275 10.09 -40.77 0.55
N GLU A 276 9.96 -41.45 1.66
CA GLU A 276 9.37 -42.81 1.74
C GLU A 276 8.02 -42.70 2.46
N PHE A 277 6.97 -43.17 1.82
CA PHE A 277 5.59 -43.22 2.34
C PHE A 277 5.27 -44.68 2.69
N GLU A 278 4.96 -44.95 3.94
CA GLU A 278 4.43 -46.24 4.40
C GLU A 278 2.94 -46.06 4.68
N VAL A 279 2.10 -46.75 3.93
CA VAL A 279 0.64 -46.63 4.04
C VAL A 279 0.16 -47.46 5.23
N LEU A 280 -0.48 -46.79 6.18
CA LEU A 280 -1.04 -47.42 7.40
C LEU A 280 -2.50 -47.79 7.21
N ASP A 281 -3.27 -46.97 6.52
CA ASP A 281 -4.70 -47.14 6.34
C ASP A 281 -5.19 -46.36 5.11
N VAL A 282 -6.21 -46.86 4.45
CA VAL A 282 -6.91 -46.16 3.36
C VAL A 282 -8.29 -45.76 3.86
N LYS A 283 -8.65 -44.48 3.69
CA LYS A 283 -9.92 -43.95 4.16
C LYS A 283 -10.69 -43.27 3.03
N LYS A 284 -11.96 -43.45 3.00
CA LYS A 284 -12.90 -42.75 2.11
C LYS A 284 -13.63 -41.66 2.87
N LEU A 285 -13.79 -40.54 2.22
CA LEU A 285 -14.62 -39.47 2.73
C LEU A 285 -16.09 -39.82 2.50
N LYS A 286 -16.88 -40.03 3.58
CA LYS A 286 -18.30 -40.12 3.52
C LYS A 286 -18.89 -38.75 3.67
N LEU A 287 -19.50 -38.23 2.61
CA LEU A 287 -20.22 -36.98 2.62
C LEU A 287 -21.47 -37.07 3.47
N PRO A 288 -21.86 -36.02 4.19
CA PRO A 288 -23.11 -35.98 4.90
C PRO A 288 -24.31 -36.03 3.94
N GLU A 289 -25.42 -36.64 4.35
CA GLU A 289 -26.65 -36.61 3.60
C GLU A 289 -27.30 -35.20 3.69
N LEU A 290 -27.83 -34.71 2.59
CA LEU A 290 -28.50 -33.41 2.53
C LEU A 290 -29.91 -33.49 3.15
N THR A 291 -29.96 -33.63 4.48
CA THR A 291 -31.23 -33.57 5.23
C THR A 291 -31.69 -32.13 5.41
N GLU A 292 -32.98 -31.93 5.70
CA GLU A 292 -33.52 -30.57 5.94
C GLU A 292 -32.80 -29.88 7.10
N ASP A 293 -32.47 -30.59 8.18
CA ASP A 293 -31.74 -30.05 9.33
C ASP A 293 -30.34 -29.61 8.93
N PHE A 294 -29.62 -30.41 8.14
CA PHE A 294 -28.28 -30.08 7.67
C PHE A 294 -28.28 -28.89 6.68
N LEU A 295 -29.26 -28.79 5.80
CA LEU A 295 -29.44 -27.63 4.90
C LEU A 295 -29.71 -26.34 5.68
N GLN A 296 -30.43 -26.42 6.78
CA GLN A 296 -30.65 -25.29 7.70
C GLN A 296 -29.32 -24.84 8.38
N GLU A 297 -28.49 -25.78 8.80
CA GLU A 297 -27.16 -25.50 9.40
C GLU A 297 -26.19 -24.86 8.38
N LEU A 298 -26.22 -25.31 7.13
CA LEU A 298 -25.34 -24.78 6.06
C LEU A 298 -25.61 -23.32 5.68
N GLY A 299 -26.84 -22.83 5.85
CA GLY A 299 -27.17 -21.46 5.47
C GLY A 299 -28.64 -21.16 5.36
N SER A 300 -29.48 -21.86 6.18
CA SER A 300 -30.93 -21.68 6.20
C SER A 300 -31.59 -22.00 4.86
N PHE A 301 -31.09 -22.98 4.13
CA PHE A 301 -31.70 -23.49 2.90
C PHE A 301 -32.84 -24.44 3.21
N SER A 302 -33.93 -24.34 2.44
CA SER A 302 -35.11 -25.25 2.60
C SER A 302 -35.01 -26.48 1.71
N THR A 303 -34.26 -26.40 0.61
CA THR A 303 -34.14 -27.48 -0.37
C THR A 303 -32.73 -27.55 -0.96
N GLU A 304 -32.34 -28.74 -1.45
CA GLU A 304 -31.11 -28.93 -2.21
C GLU A 304 -31.03 -28.01 -3.45
N ALA A 305 -32.19 -27.78 -4.11
CA ALA A 305 -32.23 -26.89 -5.28
C ALA A 305 -31.82 -25.43 -4.92
N GLU A 306 -32.24 -24.93 -3.77
CA GLU A 306 -31.84 -23.59 -3.28
C GLU A 306 -30.35 -23.53 -2.99
N LEU A 307 -29.78 -24.58 -2.41
CA LEU A 307 -28.34 -24.68 -2.16
C LEU A 307 -27.56 -24.69 -3.48
N ARG A 308 -27.97 -25.47 -4.47
CA ARG A 308 -27.37 -25.52 -5.80
C ARG A 308 -27.44 -24.19 -6.52
N ASP A 309 -28.55 -23.48 -6.42
CA ASP A 309 -28.69 -22.13 -6.98
C ASP A 309 -27.78 -21.11 -6.27
N ALA A 310 -27.63 -21.23 -4.96
CA ALA A 310 -26.71 -20.40 -4.20
C ALA A 310 -25.26 -20.65 -4.59
N ILE A 311 -24.87 -21.91 -4.79
CA ILE A 311 -23.53 -22.29 -5.28
C ILE A 311 -23.29 -21.72 -6.68
N ARG A 312 -24.24 -21.89 -7.61
CA ARG A 312 -24.13 -21.32 -8.98
C ARG A 312 -23.93 -19.82 -8.95
N LYS A 313 -24.71 -19.10 -8.15
CA LYS A 313 -24.58 -17.65 -7.95
C LYS A 313 -23.23 -17.27 -7.32
N ASN A 314 -22.71 -18.10 -6.45
CA ASN A 314 -21.38 -17.87 -5.85
C ASN A 314 -20.26 -18.04 -6.88
N LEU A 315 -20.29 -19.10 -7.67
CA LEU A 315 -19.34 -19.34 -8.75
C LEU A 315 -19.37 -18.19 -9.77
N GLN A 316 -20.56 -17.71 -10.11
CA GLN A 316 -20.72 -16.58 -11.02
C GLN A 316 -20.13 -15.29 -10.45
N ARG A 317 -20.37 -15.00 -9.16
CA ARG A 317 -19.73 -13.85 -8.48
C ARG A 317 -18.22 -13.96 -8.42
N GLN A 318 -17.69 -15.17 -8.21
CA GLN A 318 -16.24 -15.41 -8.23
C GLN A 318 -15.65 -15.14 -9.62
N LEU A 319 -16.33 -15.58 -10.69
CA LEU A 319 -15.91 -15.31 -12.07
C LEU A 319 -15.97 -13.81 -12.36
N GLU A 320 -17.03 -13.11 -11.99
CA GLU A 320 -17.16 -11.66 -12.15
C GLU A 320 -16.02 -10.91 -11.43
N TYR A 321 -15.69 -11.33 -10.22
CA TYR A 321 -14.56 -10.78 -9.47
C TYR A 321 -13.24 -11.01 -10.20
N GLN A 322 -12.99 -12.22 -10.70
CA GLN A 322 -11.78 -12.52 -11.48
C GLN A 322 -11.74 -11.72 -12.79
N GLN A 323 -12.86 -11.57 -13.47
CA GLN A 323 -12.96 -10.73 -14.67
C GLN A 323 -12.56 -9.28 -14.37
N GLN A 324 -13.08 -8.70 -13.30
CA GLN A 324 -12.74 -7.33 -12.88
C GLN A 324 -11.25 -7.20 -12.52
N LYS A 325 -10.71 -8.16 -11.75
CA LYS A 325 -9.30 -8.19 -11.36
C LYS A 325 -8.36 -8.27 -12.57
N ILE A 326 -8.66 -9.18 -13.51
CA ILE A 326 -7.87 -9.38 -14.71
C ILE A 326 -7.98 -8.15 -15.63
N ALA A 327 -9.18 -7.60 -15.83
CA ALA A 327 -9.39 -6.40 -16.62
C ALA A 327 -8.59 -5.21 -16.05
N ARG A 328 -8.64 -4.98 -14.74
CA ARG A 328 -7.87 -3.93 -14.07
C ARG A 328 -6.36 -4.11 -14.30
N SER A 329 -5.84 -5.32 -14.09
CA SER A 329 -4.42 -5.63 -14.29
C SER A 329 -3.97 -5.42 -15.74
N GLN A 330 -4.81 -5.80 -16.72
CA GLN A 330 -4.53 -5.58 -18.14
C GLN A 330 -4.56 -4.08 -18.49
N ILE A 331 -5.54 -3.32 -17.99
CA ILE A 331 -5.62 -1.87 -18.20
C ILE A 331 -4.36 -1.20 -17.65
N SER A 332 -4.00 -1.46 -16.39
CA SER A 332 -2.78 -0.93 -15.76
C SER A 332 -1.54 -1.25 -16.60
N SER A 333 -1.36 -2.51 -16.99
CA SER A 333 -0.23 -2.95 -17.82
C SER A 333 -0.19 -2.29 -19.20
N LEU A 334 -1.34 -2.12 -19.87
CA LEU A 334 -1.41 -1.50 -21.19
C LEU A 334 -1.16 0.01 -21.14
N LEU A 335 -1.69 0.70 -20.14
CA LEU A 335 -1.50 2.12 -19.95
C LEU A 335 -0.05 2.46 -19.56
N THR A 336 0.56 1.67 -18.68
CA THR A 336 1.91 1.93 -18.20
C THR A 336 3.01 1.50 -19.19
N LYS A 337 2.76 0.54 -20.09
CA LYS A 337 3.72 0.11 -21.11
C LYS A 337 4.18 1.22 -22.05
N SER A 338 3.34 2.19 -22.33
CA SER A 338 3.64 3.34 -23.20
C SER A 338 4.15 4.56 -22.44
N ALA A 339 4.31 4.45 -21.12
CA ALA A 339 4.75 5.54 -20.26
C ALA A 339 6.28 5.61 -20.18
N ASP A 340 6.91 6.24 -21.19
CA ASP A 340 8.38 6.38 -21.28
C ASP A 340 8.92 7.64 -20.55
N TRP A 341 8.03 8.44 -19.96
CA TRP A 341 8.40 9.65 -19.24
C TRP A 341 9.00 9.37 -17.87
N GLU A 342 9.85 10.30 -17.43
CA GLU A 342 10.52 10.23 -16.12
C GLU A 342 9.56 10.62 -14.99
N LEU A 343 9.71 9.96 -13.86
CA LEU A 343 8.99 10.28 -12.63
C LEU A 343 9.77 11.28 -11.79
N PRO A 344 9.08 12.11 -10.97
CA PRO A 344 9.75 12.96 -10.00
C PRO A 344 10.62 12.13 -9.05
N PRO A 345 11.94 12.34 -9.02
CA PRO A 345 12.87 11.45 -8.32
C PRO A 345 12.65 11.45 -6.81
N GLY A 346 12.37 12.60 -6.20
CA GLY A 346 12.11 12.70 -4.78
C GLY A 346 10.77 12.05 -4.38
N LEU A 347 9.72 12.20 -5.21
CA LEU A 347 8.46 11.50 -4.98
C LEU A 347 8.65 9.98 -5.05
N LEU A 348 9.34 9.50 -6.10
CA LEU A 348 9.64 8.07 -6.25
C LEU A 348 10.44 7.54 -5.06
N GLN A 349 11.45 8.26 -4.61
CA GLN A 349 12.28 7.88 -3.47
C GLN A 349 11.46 7.82 -2.18
N ARG A 350 10.65 8.84 -1.89
CA ARG A 350 9.80 8.87 -0.68
C ARG A 350 8.79 7.73 -0.66
N GLN A 351 8.11 7.48 -1.78
CA GLN A 351 7.12 6.41 -1.87
C GLN A 351 7.75 5.02 -1.83
N SER A 352 8.87 4.81 -2.55
CA SER A 352 9.60 3.54 -2.51
C SER A 352 10.14 3.21 -1.11
N ALA A 353 10.60 4.23 -0.37
CA ALA A 353 11.04 4.04 1.01
C ALA A 353 9.89 3.58 1.92
N ARG A 354 8.70 4.17 1.78
CA ARG A 354 7.50 3.77 2.54
C ARG A 354 7.06 2.33 2.20
N GLU A 355 7.10 1.96 0.92
CA GLU A 355 6.77 0.58 0.51
C GLU A 355 7.79 -0.43 1.04
N LEU A 356 9.07 -0.10 1.00
CA LEU A 356 10.14 -0.93 1.58
C LEU A 356 9.93 -1.11 3.08
N GLU A 357 9.65 -0.04 3.80
CA GLU A 357 9.39 -0.08 5.25
C GLU A 357 8.18 -0.96 5.57
N ARG A 358 7.10 -0.85 4.78
CA ARG A 358 5.91 -1.71 4.92
C ARG A 358 6.25 -3.18 4.70
N ALA A 359 7.00 -3.49 3.61
CA ALA A 359 7.43 -4.85 3.30
C ALA A 359 8.31 -5.45 4.41
N VAL A 360 9.24 -4.65 4.96
CA VAL A 360 10.09 -5.05 6.09
C VAL A 360 9.24 -5.34 7.34
N MET A 361 8.26 -4.48 7.66
CA MET A 361 7.35 -4.71 8.79
C MET A 361 6.53 -5.98 8.61
N GLU A 362 6.07 -6.28 7.41
CA GLU A 362 5.31 -7.49 7.10
C GLU A 362 6.18 -8.74 7.28
N LEU A 363 7.42 -8.73 6.82
CA LEU A 363 8.37 -9.82 7.04
C LEU A 363 8.66 -10.05 8.53
N ARG A 364 8.83 -8.97 9.32
CA ARG A 364 8.99 -9.07 10.78
C ARG A 364 7.77 -9.72 11.43
N ARG A 365 6.56 -9.32 11.05
CA ARG A 365 5.31 -9.94 11.55
C ARG A 365 5.18 -11.42 11.16
N SER A 366 5.74 -11.78 10.02
CA SER A 366 5.78 -13.16 9.52
C SER A 366 6.92 -14.00 10.14
N GLY A 367 7.67 -13.44 11.13
CA GLY A 367 8.67 -14.16 11.89
C GLY A 367 10.07 -14.23 11.27
N PHE A 368 10.35 -13.48 10.20
CA PHE A 368 11.69 -13.41 9.62
C PHE A 368 12.65 -12.65 10.54
N SER A 369 13.87 -13.19 10.72
CA SER A 369 14.93 -12.55 11.50
C SER A 369 15.52 -11.33 10.78
N GLU A 370 16.12 -10.42 11.55
CA GLU A 370 16.82 -9.23 11.00
C GLU A 370 17.94 -9.60 10.01
N ALA A 371 18.60 -10.74 10.20
CA ALA A 371 19.65 -11.21 9.30
C ALA A 371 19.08 -11.64 7.93
N GLU A 372 17.94 -12.34 7.92
CA GLU A 372 17.25 -12.78 6.70
C GLU A 372 16.64 -11.59 5.95
N ILE A 373 16.13 -10.60 6.68
CA ILE A 373 15.60 -9.36 6.09
C ILE A 373 16.73 -8.58 5.42
N ARG A 374 17.88 -8.39 6.10
CA ARG A 374 19.04 -7.71 5.52
C ARG A 374 19.61 -8.41 4.29
N ALA A 375 19.65 -9.74 4.30
CA ALA A 375 20.11 -10.53 3.14
C ALA A 375 19.23 -10.27 1.89
N ARG A 376 17.96 -9.93 2.08
CA ARG A 376 16.99 -9.66 1.01
C ARG A 376 16.76 -8.17 0.75
N GLU A 377 17.34 -7.28 1.55
CA GLU A 377 17.05 -5.84 1.51
C GLU A 377 17.26 -5.21 0.13
N ASN A 378 18.34 -5.57 -0.56
CA ASN A 378 18.61 -5.03 -1.90
C ASN A 378 17.56 -5.46 -2.92
N LEU A 379 17.10 -6.71 -2.87
CA LEU A 379 16.03 -7.22 -3.74
C LEU A 379 14.70 -6.57 -3.41
N LEU A 380 14.38 -6.45 -2.12
CA LEU A 380 13.17 -5.76 -1.66
C LEU A 380 13.16 -4.30 -2.11
N ARG A 381 14.28 -3.61 -2.00
CA ARG A 381 14.44 -2.22 -2.44
C ARG A 381 14.22 -2.07 -3.94
N GLN A 382 14.84 -2.92 -4.76
CA GLN A 382 14.66 -2.91 -6.22
C GLN A 382 13.20 -3.20 -6.60
N ASN A 383 12.58 -4.19 -5.99
CA ASN A 383 11.19 -4.53 -6.24
C ASN A 383 10.25 -3.39 -5.82
N SER A 384 10.45 -2.80 -4.64
CA SER A 384 9.67 -1.66 -4.16
C SER A 384 9.80 -0.46 -5.10
N THR A 385 10.99 -0.16 -5.58
CA THR A 385 11.20 0.96 -6.53
C THR A 385 10.50 0.70 -7.86
N ALA A 386 10.61 -0.51 -8.41
CA ALA A 386 9.97 -0.86 -9.69
C ALA A 386 8.44 -0.86 -9.58
N SER A 387 7.89 -1.46 -8.52
CA SER A 387 6.44 -1.49 -8.29
C SER A 387 5.88 -0.10 -8.02
N THR A 388 6.58 0.71 -7.22
CA THR A 388 6.20 2.10 -6.94
C THR A 388 6.24 2.96 -8.19
N ALA A 389 7.26 2.80 -9.04
CA ALA A 389 7.34 3.53 -10.31
C ALA A 389 6.15 3.20 -11.22
N THR A 390 5.76 1.93 -11.31
CA THR A 390 4.59 1.52 -12.09
C THR A 390 3.30 2.09 -11.52
N ALA A 391 3.11 2.03 -10.21
CA ALA A 391 1.93 2.54 -9.52
C ALA A 391 1.81 4.08 -9.66
N LEU A 392 2.91 4.82 -9.57
CA LEU A 392 2.92 6.27 -9.78
C LEU A 392 2.59 6.65 -11.23
N LYS A 393 3.13 5.91 -12.20
CA LYS A 393 2.78 6.12 -13.62
C LYS A 393 1.30 5.88 -13.87
N GLU A 394 0.76 4.79 -13.33
CA GLU A 394 -0.68 4.49 -13.40
C GLU A 394 -1.50 5.63 -12.79
N HIS A 395 -1.15 6.07 -11.59
CA HIS A 395 -1.83 7.15 -10.89
C HIS A 395 -1.90 8.44 -11.74
N PHE A 396 -0.76 8.93 -12.25
CA PHE A 396 -0.73 10.14 -13.08
C PHE A 396 -1.53 9.99 -14.39
N ILE A 397 -1.49 8.82 -15.03
CA ILE A 397 -2.29 8.57 -16.24
C ILE A 397 -3.78 8.60 -15.92
N LEU A 398 -4.22 7.92 -14.85
CA LEU A 398 -5.63 7.89 -14.45
C LEU A 398 -6.12 9.28 -14.04
N GLU A 399 -5.31 10.03 -13.31
CA GLU A 399 -5.62 11.40 -12.91
C GLU A 399 -5.77 12.32 -14.14
N ARG A 400 -4.87 12.19 -15.13
CA ARG A 400 -4.97 12.97 -16.38
C ARG A 400 -6.21 12.61 -17.19
N ILE A 401 -6.59 11.33 -17.26
CA ILE A 401 -7.84 10.90 -17.90
C ILE A 401 -9.05 11.50 -17.15
N ALA A 402 -9.02 11.54 -15.82
CA ALA A 402 -10.09 12.13 -15.01
C ALA A 402 -10.27 13.63 -15.33
N GLU A 403 -9.18 14.37 -15.47
CA GLU A 403 -9.20 15.79 -15.85
C GLU A 403 -9.78 16.00 -17.24
N ASP A 404 -9.29 15.25 -18.23
CA ASP A 404 -9.73 15.38 -19.63
C ASP A 404 -11.21 15.02 -19.82
N GLU A 405 -11.70 14.00 -19.12
CA GLU A 405 -13.10 13.56 -19.16
C GLU A 405 -13.97 14.24 -18.09
N LYS A 406 -13.39 15.15 -17.29
CA LYS A 406 -14.08 15.93 -16.23
C LYS A 406 -14.80 15.05 -15.21
N ILE A 407 -14.13 13.99 -14.78
CA ILE A 407 -14.63 13.07 -13.74
C ILE A 407 -14.39 13.70 -12.38
N ASP A 408 -15.45 13.96 -11.64
CA ASP A 408 -15.37 14.46 -10.25
C ASP A 408 -16.14 13.54 -9.30
N VAL A 409 -15.95 13.76 -8.01
CA VAL A 409 -16.55 12.98 -6.93
C VAL A 409 -17.65 13.79 -6.28
N ASP A 410 -18.84 13.22 -6.21
CA ASP A 410 -19.97 13.80 -5.50
C ASP A 410 -20.14 13.17 -4.09
N GLU A 411 -21.00 13.76 -3.26
CA GLU A 411 -21.25 13.29 -1.90
C GLU A 411 -21.79 11.84 -1.87
N GLY A 412 -22.57 11.45 -2.87
CA GLY A 412 -23.10 10.08 -2.99
C GLY A 412 -22.01 9.03 -3.24
N ASP A 413 -20.92 9.41 -3.88
CA ASP A 413 -19.77 8.53 -4.09
C ASP A 413 -19.00 8.30 -2.79
N TYR A 414 -18.80 9.37 -1.99
CA TYR A 414 -18.22 9.24 -0.65
C TYR A 414 -19.08 8.35 0.26
N GLU A 415 -20.39 8.53 0.25
CA GLU A 415 -21.29 7.71 1.06
C GLU A 415 -21.21 6.22 0.71
N LYS A 416 -21.17 5.89 -0.59
CA LYS A 416 -21.03 4.51 -1.07
C LYS A 416 -19.70 3.90 -0.61
N GLU A 417 -18.59 4.61 -0.78
CA GLU A 417 -17.26 4.09 -0.43
C GLU A 417 -17.12 3.93 1.08
N ILE A 418 -17.58 4.91 1.86
CA ILE A 418 -17.60 4.84 3.32
C ILE A 418 -18.46 3.67 3.80
N PHE A 419 -19.59 3.41 3.15
CA PHE A 419 -20.44 2.27 3.47
C PHE A 419 -19.73 0.93 3.21
N LEU A 420 -18.98 0.82 2.11
CA LEU A 420 -18.19 -0.39 1.80
C LEU A 420 -17.09 -0.62 2.83
N ILE A 421 -16.34 0.42 3.19
CA ILE A 421 -15.31 0.34 4.24
C ILE A 421 -15.93 -0.05 5.59
N ALA A 422 -17.07 0.53 5.93
CA ALA A 422 -17.79 0.24 7.17
C ALA A 422 -18.27 -1.22 7.22
N ALA A 423 -18.79 -1.74 6.12
CA ALA A 423 -19.22 -3.14 6.01
C ALA A 423 -18.04 -4.13 6.17
N GLN A 424 -16.86 -3.80 5.66
CA GLN A 424 -15.65 -4.62 5.79
C GLN A 424 -15.06 -4.58 7.20
N SER A 425 -15.06 -3.39 7.84
CA SER A 425 -14.48 -3.20 9.18
C SER A 425 -15.43 -3.56 10.32
N GLY A 426 -16.70 -3.80 10.04
CA GLY A 426 -17.73 -4.02 11.06
C GLY A 426 -18.08 -2.76 11.89
N GLU A 427 -17.70 -1.58 11.40
CA GLU A 427 -17.94 -0.31 12.05
C GLU A 427 -19.16 0.42 11.44
N SER A 428 -19.68 1.44 12.13
CA SER A 428 -20.73 2.26 11.55
C SER A 428 -20.18 3.27 10.53
N PRO A 429 -20.89 3.57 9.42
CA PRO A 429 -20.44 4.54 8.42
C PRO A 429 -20.09 5.91 9.00
N ARG A 430 -20.85 6.38 10.00
CA ARG A 430 -20.58 7.65 10.69
C ARG A 430 -19.23 7.66 11.41
N ARG A 431 -18.85 6.52 12.02
CA ARG A 431 -17.57 6.40 12.72
C ARG A 431 -16.40 6.37 11.75
N VAL A 432 -16.55 5.62 10.66
CA VAL A 432 -15.55 5.55 9.59
C VAL A 432 -15.31 6.94 9.00
N ARG A 433 -16.38 7.69 8.67
CA ARG A 433 -16.26 9.06 8.16
C ARG A 433 -15.50 9.98 9.12
N ALA A 434 -15.90 9.99 10.40
CA ALA A 434 -15.23 10.82 11.40
C ALA A 434 -13.75 10.46 11.60
N GLN A 435 -13.38 9.18 11.45
CA GLN A 435 -11.99 8.74 11.50
C GLN A 435 -11.19 9.22 10.29
N LEU A 436 -11.77 9.15 9.08
CA LEU A 436 -11.14 9.62 7.85
C LEU A 436 -10.91 11.14 7.89
N GLU A 437 -11.94 11.91 8.30
CA GLU A 437 -11.85 13.36 8.48
C GLU A 437 -10.78 13.75 9.50
N LYS A 438 -10.78 13.11 10.68
CA LYS A 438 -9.80 13.38 11.74
C LYS A 438 -8.36 13.08 11.33
N ARG A 439 -8.16 12.08 10.44
CA ARG A 439 -6.84 11.69 9.95
C ARG A 439 -6.42 12.44 8.69
N GLY A 440 -7.25 13.32 8.15
CA GLY A 440 -6.98 14.01 6.88
C GLY A 440 -6.92 13.08 5.67
N LEU A 441 -7.65 11.95 5.69
CA LEU A 441 -7.63 10.94 4.65
C LEU A 441 -8.75 11.10 3.60
N MET A 442 -9.54 12.17 3.68
CA MET A 442 -10.63 12.40 2.72
C MET A 442 -10.13 12.63 1.30
N ASP A 443 -8.98 13.30 1.13
CA ASP A 443 -8.36 13.49 -0.18
C ASP A 443 -7.85 12.17 -0.78
N VAL A 444 -7.30 11.29 0.08
CA VAL A 444 -6.89 9.94 -0.34
C VAL A 444 -8.10 9.15 -0.81
N LEU A 445 -9.22 9.23 -0.08
CA LEU A 445 -10.46 8.58 -0.47
C LEU A 445 -11.01 9.14 -1.79
N ARG A 446 -10.96 10.47 -1.97
CA ARG A 446 -11.34 11.12 -3.23
C ARG A 446 -10.56 10.56 -4.41
N ASN A 447 -9.24 10.48 -4.28
CA ASN A 447 -8.38 9.95 -5.33
C ASN A 447 -8.70 8.48 -5.67
N GLN A 448 -8.96 7.65 -4.66
CA GLN A 448 -9.37 6.26 -4.87
C GLN A 448 -10.71 6.16 -5.64
N ILE A 449 -11.67 7.03 -5.31
CA ILE A 449 -12.96 7.08 -6.03
C ILE A 449 -12.76 7.52 -7.48
N ILE A 450 -11.93 8.54 -7.72
CA ILE A 450 -11.59 9.01 -9.07
C ILE A 450 -10.95 7.87 -9.88
N GLU A 451 -9.92 7.24 -9.35
CA GLU A 451 -9.24 6.11 -10.01
C GLU A 451 -10.23 4.98 -10.38
N ARG A 452 -11.12 4.62 -9.46
CA ARG A 452 -12.16 3.62 -9.72
C ARG A 452 -13.09 4.05 -10.86
N LYS A 453 -13.61 5.29 -10.83
CA LYS A 453 -14.50 5.82 -11.88
C LYS A 453 -13.80 5.84 -13.24
N VAL A 454 -12.53 6.22 -13.29
CA VAL A 454 -11.74 6.21 -14.53
C VAL A 454 -11.56 4.79 -15.04
N LEU A 455 -11.22 3.83 -14.18
CA LEU A 455 -11.09 2.44 -14.59
C LEU A 455 -12.40 1.86 -15.10
N GLU A 456 -13.54 2.19 -14.49
CA GLU A 456 -14.87 1.82 -14.95
C GLU A 456 -15.17 2.44 -16.33
N LEU A 457 -14.80 3.70 -16.54
CA LEU A 457 -14.93 4.37 -17.84
C LEU A 457 -14.08 3.68 -18.92
N VAL A 458 -12.79 3.43 -18.64
CA VAL A 458 -11.87 2.75 -19.56
C VAL A 458 -12.40 1.36 -19.91
N GLN A 459 -12.87 0.62 -18.91
CA GLN A 459 -13.46 -0.71 -19.09
C GLN A 459 -14.72 -0.67 -19.96
N SER A 460 -15.59 0.34 -19.78
CA SER A 460 -16.82 0.49 -20.56
C SER A 460 -16.57 0.74 -22.05
N GLN A 461 -15.43 1.36 -22.39
CA GLN A 461 -15.02 1.66 -23.75
C GLN A 461 -14.05 0.62 -24.34
N ALA A 462 -13.66 -0.38 -23.56
CA ALA A 462 -12.77 -1.45 -23.99
C ALA A 462 -13.46 -2.44 -24.94
N LYS A 463 -12.66 -3.11 -25.76
CA LYS A 463 -13.10 -4.21 -26.61
C LYS A 463 -12.68 -5.53 -25.96
N PHE A 464 -13.66 -6.30 -25.51
CA PHE A 464 -13.41 -7.59 -24.89
C PHE A 464 -13.27 -8.69 -25.94
N SER A 465 -12.28 -9.56 -25.72
CA SER A 465 -12.11 -10.84 -26.38
C SER A 465 -12.34 -11.93 -25.31
N ASP A 466 -13.37 -12.75 -25.53
CA ASP A 466 -13.72 -13.79 -24.58
C ASP A 466 -12.74 -14.96 -24.71
N GLU A 467 -12.12 -15.35 -23.61
CA GLU A 467 -11.24 -16.52 -23.49
C GLU A 467 -11.88 -17.55 -22.55
N PRO A 468 -11.77 -18.85 -22.88
CA PRO A 468 -12.31 -19.88 -21.99
C PRO A 468 -11.60 -19.83 -20.63
N TYR A 469 -12.38 -19.68 -19.58
CA TYR A 469 -11.91 -19.76 -18.19
C TYR A 469 -12.05 -21.18 -17.69
N GLN A 470 -10.95 -21.71 -17.16
CA GLN A 470 -10.98 -22.95 -16.41
C GLN A 470 -10.84 -22.58 -14.93
N PRO A 471 -11.85 -22.86 -14.08
CA PRO A 471 -11.71 -22.69 -12.64
C PRO A 471 -10.45 -23.41 -12.15
N GLU A 472 -9.68 -22.77 -11.30
CA GLU A 472 -8.53 -23.44 -10.68
C GLU A 472 -9.06 -24.62 -9.85
N LYS A 473 -8.73 -25.83 -10.27
CA LYS A 473 -8.99 -27.02 -9.49
C LYS A 473 -8.06 -27.02 -8.29
N ASN A 474 -8.56 -27.38 -7.13
CA ASN A 474 -7.74 -27.55 -5.96
C ASN A 474 -6.98 -28.89 -6.05
N ASP A 475 -5.96 -28.92 -6.92
CA ASP A 475 -5.16 -30.13 -7.21
C ASP A 475 -4.00 -30.29 -6.21
N THR A 476 -3.96 -29.51 -5.14
CA THR A 476 -2.86 -29.49 -4.18
C THR A 476 -3.36 -29.76 -2.77
N GLU A 477 -2.84 -30.81 -2.16
CA GLU A 477 -2.95 -31.07 -0.72
C GLU A 477 -1.74 -30.47 -0.01
N ALA A 478 -1.99 -29.70 1.03
CA ALA A 478 -0.93 -29.06 1.81
C ALA A 478 -0.82 -29.69 3.19
N ILE A 479 0.40 -30.08 3.57
CA ILE A 479 0.69 -30.57 4.91
C ILE A 479 1.68 -29.64 5.62
N SER A 480 1.54 -29.52 6.92
CA SER A 480 2.37 -28.62 7.75
C SER A 480 3.78 -29.17 8.05
N VAL A 481 4.16 -30.28 7.40
CA VAL A 481 5.44 -30.97 7.59
C VAL A 481 6.50 -30.39 6.68
N ALA A 482 7.74 -30.25 7.20
CA ALA A 482 8.91 -29.90 6.41
C ALA A 482 9.62 -31.16 5.94
N ALA A 483 9.78 -31.35 4.62
CA ALA A 483 10.45 -32.50 4.02
C ALA A 483 11.96 -32.56 4.35
N GLY A 484 12.60 -31.38 4.52
CA GLY A 484 14.01 -31.25 4.91
C GLY A 484 14.28 -31.35 6.41
N GLY A 485 13.23 -31.52 7.23
CA GLY A 485 13.36 -31.39 8.68
C GLY A 485 13.71 -29.97 9.10
N GLY A 486 13.75 -29.75 10.37
CA GLY A 486 13.99 -28.45 11.01
C GLY A 486 13.02 -28.33 12.17
N THR A 487 13.54 -28.11 13.35
CA THR A 487 12.70 -27.83 14.50
C THR A 487 11.97 -26.52 14.23
N GLU A 488 10.65 -26.53 14.42
CA GLU A 488 9.92 -25.29 14.67
C GLU A 488 10.68 -24.52 15.73
N SER A 489 11.09 -23.28 15.41
CA SER A 489 11.26 -22.32 16.49
C SER A 489 9.86 -22.19 17.07
N GLU A 490 9.63 -22.82 18.21
CA GLU A 490 8.43 -22.58 19.02
C GLU A 490 8.27 -21.07 19.09
N ILE A 491 7.15 -20.58 18.55
CA ILE A 491 6.72 -19.20 18.82
C ILE A 491 6.63 -19.19 20.36
N PRO A 492 7.43 -18.38 21.06
CA PRO A 492 7.34 -18.34 22.52
C PRO A 492 5.91 -17.91 22.82
N VAL A 493 5.11 -18.84 23.30
CA VAL A 493 3.83 -18.54 23.92
C VAL A 493 4.21 -17.79 25.19
N ILE A 494 3.99 -16.46 25.18
CA ILE A 494 4.06 -15.64 26.38
C ILE A 494 3.00 -16.20 27.32
N THR A 495 3.43 -17.11 28.18
CA THR A 495 2.60 -17.57 29.28
C THR A 495 2.52 -16.43 30.29
N GLU A 496 1.31 -16.05 30.69
CA GLU A 496 0.96 -15.01 31.69
C GLU A 496 1.70 -15.13 33.07
N LYS A 497 2.75 -15.93 33.14
CA LYS A 497 3.57 -16.12 34.32
C LYS A 497 4.80 -15.20 34.44
N GLU A 498 5.19 -14.51 33.37
CA GLU A 498 6.35 -13.59 33.42
C GLU A 498 5.98 -12.14 33.75
N GLU A 499 4.71 -11.75 33.68
CA GLU A 499 4.28 -10.41 34.12
C GLU A 499 4.18 -10.23 35.64
N ALA A 500 4.29 -11.32 36.40
CA ALA A 500 4.24 -11.25 37.87
C ALA A 500 5.62 -11.10 38.54
N ALA A 501 6.72 -11.25 37.80
CA ALA A 501 8.08 -11.18 38.33
C ALA A 501 8.77 -9.81 38.12
N GLU A 502 8.18 -8.87 37.38
CA GLU A 502 8.70 -7.49 37.21
C GLU A 502 8.02 -6.45 38.14
N LYS A 503 7.18 -6.89 39.06
CA LYS A 503 6.48 -6.00 40.02
C LYS A 503 6.77 -6.32 41.49
N GLU A 504 7.94 -6.86 41.84
CA GLU A 504 8.45 -6.85 43.19
C GLU A 504 9.76 -6.06 43.33
#